data_1c25777aac5f02c33d8344342dc75a8b
#
_entry.id   1c25777aac5f02c33d8344342dc75a8b
#
_cell.length_a   1.000
_cell.length_b   1.000
_cell.length_c   1.000
_cell.angle_alpha   90.00
_cell.angle_beta   90.00
_cell.angle_gamma   90.00
#
_symmetry.space_group_name_H-M   'P 1'
#
loop_
_entity.id
_entity.type
_entity.pdbx_description
1 polymer ?
#
loop_
_entity_poly.entity_id
_entity_poly.type
_entity_poly.pdbx_seq_one_letter_code
_entity_poly.pdbx_strand_id
1 'polypeptide(L)'
;LNAAVEADYKKAGIEDSPQLHTKQTMAAGDFRADPALVATLCENVPQSVEWLKKVGVQFKPGIYQIYGGLWPRCRNPVGQSGGDYIKACMNYANKIGLPVLTNHKVIGIIREKPDSGRVLGVEVELKDAKKEFWKANKAVVAAAGGFAANPTMCSYFDPRLTKLNTTNQPGSTGEVLKY
;
A
#
# COMPACT_ATOMS: atom_id res chain seq x y z
N LEU A 1 0.65 11.44 -1.68
CA LEU A 1 0.30 11.01 -0.35
C LEU A 1 -0.51 12.10 0.37
N ASN A 2 -1.69 11.77 0.87
CA ASN A 2 -2.55 12.68 1.64
C ASN A 2 -2.38 12.42 3.14
N ALA A 3 -2.11 13.46 3.91
CA ALA A 3 -2.01 13.39 5.37
C ALA A 3 -2.20 14.78 6.01
N ALA A 4 -2.99 14.86 7.06
CA ALA A 4 -3.19 16.09 7.85
C ALA A 4 -2.03 16.26 8.86
N VAL A 5 -0.84 16.65 8.38
CA VAL A 5 0.35 16.88 9.22
C VAL A 5 0.30 18.31 9.78
N GLU A 6 0.22 18.41 11.09
CA GLU A 6 -0.04 19.67 11.82
C GLU A 6 0.94 20.79 11.47
N ALA A 7 2.23 20.49 11.45
CA ALA A 7 3.26 21.48 11.12
C ALA A 7 3.10 22.04 9.70
N ASP A 8 2.64 21.22 8.76
CA ASP A 8 2.54 21.62 7.35
C ASP A 8 1.28 22.46 7.10
N TYR A 9 0.12 22.07 7.62
CA TYR A 9 -1.10 22.85 7.41
C TYR A 9 -1.09 24.17 8.21
N LYS A 10 -0.53 24.18 9.43
CA LYS A 10 -0.32 25.43 10.18
C LYS A 10 0.59 26.40 9.45
N LYS A 11 1.72 25.91 8.90
CA LYS A 11 2.64 26.74 8.10
C LYS A 11 1.98 27.29 6.85
N ALA A 12 1.07 26.53 6.23
CA ALA A 12 0.33 26.95 5.04
C ALA A 12 -0.87 27.87 5.34
N GLY A 13 -1.21 28.12 6.62
CA GLY A 13 -2.39 28.88 7.01
C GLY A 13 -3.71 28.18 6.66
N ILE A 14 -3.71 26.85 6.64
CA ILE A 14 -4.85 26.02 6.26
C ILE A 14 -5.42 25.36 7.52
N GLU A 15 -6.72 25.40 7.68
CA GLU A 15 -7.41 24.63 8.71
C GLU A 15 -7.53 23.17 8.27
N ASP A 16 -6.88 22.25 8.97
CA ASP A 16 -6.99 20.81 8.72
C ASP A 16 -6.81 20.02 10.03
N SER A 17 -7.25 18.77 10.02
CA SER A 17 -7.05 17.84 11.12
C SER A 17 -7.29 16.40 10.66
N PRO A 18 -6.81 15.37 11.40
CA PRO A 18 -7.18 13.99 11.14
C PRO A 18 -8.70 13.76 11.14
N GLN A 19 -9.43 14.46 12.02
CA GLN A 19 -10.89 14.38 12.13
C GLN A 19 -11.58 14.94 10.87
N LEU A 20 -11.12 16.10 10.38
CA LEU A 20 -11.62 16.68 9.13
C LEU A 20 -11.30 15.75 7.94
N HIS A 21 -10.10 15.17 7.92
CA HIS A 21 -9.70 14.18 6.92
C HIS A 21 -10.63 12.96 6.95
N THR A 22 -10.91 12.39 8.12
CA THR A 22 -11.85 11.28 8.31
C THR A 22 -13.25 11.64 7.78
N LYS A 23 -13.79 12.78 8.21
CA LYS A 23 -15.11 13.25 7.78
C LYS A 23 -15.22 13.36 6.26
N GLN A 24 -14.24 13.98 5.62
CA GLN A 24 -14.22 14.17 4.17
C GLN A 24 -14.03 12.84 3.42
N THR A 25 -13.19 11.93 3.92
CA THR A 25 -12.99 10.60 3.33
C THR A 25 -14.27 9.77 3.38
N MET A 26 -14.97 9.79 4.52
CA MET A 26 -16.26 9.10 4.64
C MET A 26 -17.31 9.67 3.68
N ALA A 27 -17.43 11.00 3.60
CA ALA A 27 -18.37 11.66 2.70
C ALA A 27 -18.06 11.39 1.22
N ALA A 28 -16.78 11.43 0.83
CA ALA A 28 -16.36 11.14 -0.54
C ALA A 28 -16.63 9.70 -0.97
N GLY A 29 -16.67 8.77 -0.02
CA GLY A 29 -17.02 7.37 -0.25
C GLY A 29 -18.49 7.02 0.00
N ASP A 30 -19.41 8.01 -0.03
CA ASP A 30 -20.84 7.81 0.23
C ASP A 30 -21.14 7.07 1.54
N PHE A 31 -20.26 7.23 2.55
CA PHE A 31 -20.33 6.57 3.86
C PHE A 31 -20.37 5.03 3.78
N ARG A 32 -19.81 4.43 2.73
CA ARG A 32 -19.76 2.97 2.54
C ARG A 32 -18.60 2.30 3.27
N ALA A 33 -17.56 3.07 3.59
CA ALA A 33 -16.38 2.53 4.28
C ALA A 33 -16.68 2.29 5.77
N ASP A 34 -15.89 1.39 6.39
CA ASP A 34 -15.89 1.22 7.85
C ASP A 34 -15.29 2.47 8.51
N PRO A 35 -16.09 3.19 9.35
CA PRO A 35 -15.62 4.43 9.99
C PRO A 35 -14.39 4.25 10.86
N ALA A 36 -14.25 3.09 11.55
CA ALA A 36 -13.11 2.83 12.42
C ALA A 36 -11.81 2.65 11.61
N LEU A 37 -11.89 2.00 10.46
CA LEU A 37 -10.75 1.86 9.56
C LEU A 37 -10.34 3.19 8.94
N VAL A 38 -11.30 4.01 8.53
CA VAL A 38 -11.01 5.36 7.99
C VAL A 38 -10.38 6.26 9.05
N ALA A 39 -10.92 6.25 10.27
CA ALA A 39 -10.34 7.01 11.39
C ALA A 39 -8.91 6.54 11.68
N THR A 40 -8.69 5.23 11.78
CA THR A 40 -7.36 4.65 11.99
C THR A 40 -6.36 5.11 10.93
N LEU A 41 -6.74 5.11 9.65
CA LEU A 41 -5.89 5.62 8.57
C LEU A 41 -5.57 7.11 8.77
N CYS A 42 -6.60 7.94 8.92
CA CYS A 42 -6.44 9.41 8.96
C CYS A 42 -5.66 9.89 10.17
N GLU A 43 -5.80 9.22 11.31
CA GLU A 43 -5.08 9.54 12.56
C GLU A 43 -3.61 9.12 12.52
N ASN A 44 -3.29 8.01 11.84
CA ASN A 44 -1.93 7.47 11.82
C ASN A 44 -1.10 7.86 10.60
N VAL A 45 -1.71 8.29 9.49
CA VAL A 45 -0.96 8.67 8.29
C VAL A 45 0.01 9.85 8.50
N PRO A 46 -0.20 10.83 9.42
CA PRO A 46 0.82 11.83 9.72
C PRO A 46 2.13 11.22 10.23
N GLN A 47 2.07 10.22 11.09
CA GLN A 47 3.26 9.50 11.57
C GLN A 47 3.94 8.72 10.45
N SER A 48 3.17 8.18 9.50
CA SER A 48 3.71 7.49 8.32
C SER A 48 4.51 8.44 7.43
N VAL A 49 4.10 9.71 7.32
CA VAL A 49 4.89 10.74 6.61
C VAL A 49 6.25 10.94 7.27
N GLU A 50 6.27 11.05 8.60
CA GLU A 50 7.53 11.23 9.33
C GLU A 50 8.43 9.98 9.23
N TRP A 51 7.85 8.81 9.26
CA TRP A 51 8.59 7.57 9.02
C TRP A 51 9.19 7.54 7.60
N LEU A 52 8.42 7.90 6.57
CA LEU A 52 8.90 7.96 5.19
C LEU A 52 10.08 8.93 5.03
N LYS A 53 10.03 10.09 5.70
CA LYS A 53 11.17 11.02 5.76
C LYS A 53 12.41 10.37 6.40
N LYS A 54 12.22 9.63 7.50
CA LYS A 54 13.31 8.90 8.18
C LYS A 54 13.95 7.83 7.31
N VAL A 55 13.17 7.12 6.48
CA VAL A 55 13.72 6.13 5.53
C VAL A 55 14.30 6.76 4.27
N GLY A 56 14.22 8.08 4.10
CA GLY A 56 14.90 8.82 3.06
C GLY A 56 14.02 9.34 1.92
N VAL A 57 12.70 9.27 2.04
CA VAL A 57 11.81 9.91 1.06
C VAL A 57 11.89 11.42 1.20
N GLN A 58 12.26 12.10 0.12
CA GLN A 58 12.26 13.55 0.07
C GLN A 58 10.97 14.06 -0.57
N PHE A 59 10.25 14.90 0.16
CA PHE A 59 9.02 15.54 -0.32
C PHE A 59 9.32 16.96 -0.83
N LYS A 60 8.57 17.39 -1.85
CA LYS A 60 8.53 18.78 -2.25
C LYS A 60 8.05 19.65 -1.09
N PRO A 61 8.55 20.90 -0.97
CA PRO A 61 8.06 21.81 0.06
C PRO A 61 6.59 22.14 -0.16
N GLY A 62 5.88 22.33 0.98
CA GLY A 62 4.47 22.69 1.00
C GLY A 62 3.52 21.50 0.81
N ILE A 63 2.25 21.84 0.86
CA ILE A 63 1.13 20.93 0.58
C ILE A 63 0.28 21.52 -0.53
N TYR A 64 -0.40 20.66 -1.28
CA TYR A 64 -1.26 21.09 -2.37
C TYR A 64 -2.53 20.26 -2.42
N GLN A 65 -3.52 20.75 -3.14
CA GLN A 65 -4.73 20.02 -3.45
C GLN A 65 -4.55 19.26 -4.76
N ILE A 66 -4.67 17.94 -4.72
CA ILE A 66 -4.66 17.13 -5.94
C ILE A 66 -5.98 17.34 -6.70
N TYR A 67 -5.94 17.25 -8.02
CA TYR A 67 -7.14 17.32 -8.85
C TYR A 67 -8.17 16.28 -8.39
N GLY A 68 -9.41 16.71 -8.17
CA GLY A 68 -10.48 15.88 -7.59
C GLY A 68 -10.39 15.66 -6.08
N GLY A 69 -9.33 16.14 -5.42
CA GLY A 69 -9.22 16.09 -3.96
C GLY A 69 -10.09 17.13 -3.27
N LEU A 70 -10.59 16.82 -2.09
CA LEU A 70 -11.49 17.71 -1.31
C LEU A 70 -10.73 18.78 -0.52
N TRP A 71 -9.43 18.58 -0.25
CA TRP A 71 -8.66 19.46 0.63
C TRP A 71 -7.16 19.47 0.31
N PRO A 72 -6.46 20.60 0.52
CA PRO A 72 -5.02 20.70 0.31
C PRO A 72 -4.24 19.99 1.43
N ARG A 73 -3.99 18.71 1.29
CA ARG A 73 -3.17 17.88 2.22
C ARG A 73 -2.24 16.92 1.50
N CYS A 74 -2.10 17.08 0.19
CA CYS A 74 -1.28 16.20 -0.61
C CYS A 74 0.19 16.61 -0.56
N ARG A 75 1.08 15.60 -0.54
CA ARG A 75 2.53 15.74 -0.68
C ARG A 75 3.04 14.90 -1.81
N ASN A 76 3.88 15.49 -2.65
CA ASN A 76 4.58 14.76 -3.70
C ASN A 76 6.05 14.53 -3.30
N PRO A 77 6.59 13.36 -3.60
CA PRO A 77 8.03 13.17 -3.58
C PRO A 77 8.68 14.05 -4.65
N VAL A 78 9.96 14.36 -4.47
CA VAL A 78 10.69 15.28 -5.36
C VAL A 78 10.69 14.79 -6.82
N GLY A 79 10.89 13.50 -7.07
CA GLY A 79 10.84 12.90 -8.41
C GLY A 79 9.42 12.65 -8.95
N GLN A 80 8.38 12.98 -8.18
CA GLN A 80 6.98 12.93 -8.58
C GLN A 80 6.47 11.53 -8.97
N SER A 81 7.14 10.48 -8.53
CA SER A 81 6.78 9.11 -8.88
C SER A 81 6.74 8.17 -7.68
N GLY A 82 6.05 7.04 -7.83
CA GLY A 82 6.10 5.94 -6.86
C GLY A 82 7.50 5.34 -6.70
N GLY A 83 8.35 5.49 -7.72
CA GLY A 83 9.74 5.03 -7.70
C GLY A 83 10.59 5.65 -6.61
N ASP A 84 10.29 6.89 -6.19
CA ASP A 84 11.03 7.56 -5.10
C ASP A 84 10.83 6.83 -3.76
N TYR A 85 9.61 6.35 -3.50
CA TYR A 85 9.32 5.55 -2.30
C TYR A 85 10.07 4.21 -2.34
N ILE A 86 10.01 3.53 -3.49
CA ILE A 86 10.71 2.24 -3.67
C ILE A 86 12.21 2.42 -3.49
N LYS A 87 12.82 3.44 -4.13
CA LYS A 87 14.25 3.72 -4.00
C LYS A 87 14.65 3.99 -2.55
N ALA A 88 13.89 4.81 -1.83
CA ALA A 88 14.18 5.12 -0.43
C ALA A 88 14.05 3.86 0.46
N CYS A 89 12.97 3.07 0.29
CA CYS A 89 12.76 1.83 1.03
C CYS A 89 13.85 0.79 0.73
N MET A 90 14.27 0.63 -0.53
CA MET A 90 15.36 -0.28 -0.92
C MET A 90 16.70 0.15 -0.29
N ASN A 91 17.03 1.42 -0.31
CA ASN A 91 18.23 1.95 0.33
C ASN A 91 18.19 1.70 1.85
N TYR A 92 17.04 1.91 2.47
CA TYR A 92 16.87 1.65 3.88
C TYR A 92 16.97 0.15 4.22
N ALA A 93 16.34 -0.72 3.43
CA ALA A 93 16.44 -2.17 3.57
C ALA A 93 17.91 -2.63 3.50
N ASN A 94 18.67 -2.15 2.51
CA ASN A 94 20.10 -2.45 2.39
C ASN A 94 20.89 -1.96 3.61
N LYS A 95 20.58 -0.76 4.12
CA LYS A 95 21.26 -0.20 5.31
C LYS A 95 21.07 -1.05 6.57
N ILE A 96 19.91 -1.67 6.74
CA ILE A 96 19.59 -2.52 7.90
C ILE A 96 19.86 -4.01 7.65
N GLY A 97 20.43 -4.37 6.50
CA GLY A 97 20.74 -5.76 6.15
C GLY A 97 19.50 -6.62 5.85
N LEU A 98 18.37 -6.00 5.48
CA LEU A 98 17.16 -6.72 5.08
C LEU A 98 17.27 -7.14 3.61
N PRO A 99 17.31 -8.45 3.29
CA PRO A 99 17.39 -8.90 1.91
C PRO A 99 16.04 -8.66 1.19
N VAL A 100 16.10 -8.11 -0.02
CA VAL A 100 14.98 -8.01 -0.94
C VAL A 100 15.26 -8.91 -2.14
N LEU A 101 14.53 -10.00 -2.25
CA LEU A 101 14.80 -11.04 -3.22
C LEU A 101 13.83 -10.89 -4.40
N THR A 102 14.38 -10.67 -5.59
CA THR A 102 13.63 -10.65 -6.85
C THR A 102 13.67 -12.02 -7.51
N ASN A 103 12.75 -12.29 -8.45
CA ASN A 103 12.60 -13.60 -9.10
C ASN A 103 12.30 -14.75 -8.12
N HIS A 104 11.65 -14.43 -7.03
CA HIS A 104 11.17 -15.37 -6.01
C HIS A 104 9.67 -15.18 -5.89
N LYS A 105 8.91 -15.94 -6.66
CA LYS A 105 7.46 -15.82 -6.72
C LYS A 105 6.82 -16.66 -5.61
N VAL A 106 6.12 -16.02 -4.68
CA VAL A 106 5.31 -16.75 -3.70
C VAL A 106 4.12 -17.36 -4.43
N ILE A 107 3.97 -18.68 -4.33
CA ILE A 107 2.93 -19.47 -5.00
C ILE A 107 2.01 -20.20 -4.03
N GLY A 108 2.25 -20.09 -2.74
CA GLY A 108 1.41 -20.69 -1.71
C GLY A 108 1.76 -20.23 -0.31
N ILE A 109 0.76 -20.25 0.57
CA ILE A 109 0.94 -20.07 2.03
C ILE A 109 0.76 -21.45 2.67
N ILE A 110 1.75 -21.87 3.45
CA ILE A 110 1.75 -23.19 4.09
C ILE A 110 1.29 -23.03 5.53
N ARG A 111 0.28 -23.84 5.91
CA ARG A 111 -0.34 -23.86 7.22
C ARG A 111 -0.21 -25.25 7.87
N GLU A 112 -0.46 -25.34 9.16
CA GLU A 112 -0.53 -26.61 9.91
C GLU A 112 -1.66 -27.52 9.39
N LYS A 113 -2.75 -26.92 8.90
CA LYS A 113 -3.88 -27.61 8.27
C LYS A 113 -4.27 -26.84 7.01
N PRO A 114 -4.89 -27.47 6.00
CA PRO A 114 -5.16 -26.85 4.70
C PRO A 114 -5.78 -25.45 4.80
N ASP A 115 -6.77 -25.24 5.64
CA ASP A 115 -7.54 -23.98 5.72
C ASP A 115 -7.49 -23.32 7.10
N SER A 116 -6.62 -23.79 8.01
CA SER A 116 -6.61 -23.31 9.39
C SER A 116 -5.28 -23.55 10.09
N GLY A 117 -5.18 -23.10 11.34
CA GLY A 117 -3.98 -23.25 12.14
C GLY A 117 -2.91 -22.19 11.80
N ARG A 118 -1.74 -22.38 12.37
CA ARG A 118 -0.62 -21.46 12.24
C ARG A 118 -0.06 -21.46 10.82
N VAL A 119 0.30 -20.28 10.32
CA VAL A 119 1.11 -20.15 9.10
C VAL A 119 2.54 -20.57 9.41
N LEU A 120 3.05 -21.57 8.69
CA LEU A 120 4.38 -22.14 8.84
C LEU A 120 5.41 -21.47 7.93
N GLY A 121 4.98 -20.95 6.79
CA GLY A 121 5.84 -20.33 5.80
C GLY A 121 5.14 -20.14 4.46
N VAL A 122 5.95 -20.07 3.41
CA VAL A 122 5.50 -19.89 2.04
C VAL A 122 6.19 -20.87 1.09
N GLU A 123 5.48 -21.27 0.05
CA GLU A 123 6.08 -21.94 -1.10
C GLU A 123 6.51 -20.87 -2.11
N VAL A 124 7.74 -20.97 -2.58
CA VAL A 124 8.37 -20.00 -3.47
C VAL A 124 8.82 -20.71 -4.74
N GLU A 125 8.44 -20.18 -5.89
CA GLU A 125 8.94 -20.60 -7.20
C GLU A 125 10.11 -19.68 -7.61
N LEU A 126 11.22 -20.29 -7.94
CA LEU A 126 12.42 -19.61 -8.42
C LEU A 126 12.37 -19.42 -9.94
N LYS A 127 13.31 -18.65 -10.49
CA LYS A 127 13.38 -18.34 -11.94
C LYS A 127 13.51 -19.59 -12.82
N ASP A 128 14.12 -20.66 -12.31
CA ASP A 128 14.28 -21.96 -12.97
C ASP A 128 13.09 -22.92 -12.74
N ALA A 129 11.96 -22.39 -12.27
CA ALA A 129 10.75 -23.14 -11.89
C ALA A 129 10.97 -24.14 -10.73
N LYS A 130 12.11 -24.12 -10.06
CA LYS A 130 12.33 -24.89 -8.85
C LYS A 130 11.47 -24.31 -7.74
N LYS A 131 10.86 -25.20 -6.95
CA LYS A 131 10.05 -24.82 -5.79
C LYS A 131 10.82 -25.01 -4.49
N GLU A 132 10.68 -24.06 -3.60
CA GLU A 132 11.31 -24.09 -2.27
C GLU A 132 10.28 -23.76 -1.18
N PHE A 133 10.45 -24.36 -0.03
CA PHE A 133 9.71 -24.00 1.18
C PHE A 133 10.52 -23.07 2.05
N TRP A 134 9.98 -21.91 2.37
CA TRP A 134 10.61 -20.92 3.23
C TRP A 134 9.84 -20.80 4.53
N LYS A 135 10.47 -21.27 5.61
CA LYS A 135 9.87 -21.27 6.96
C LYS A 135 9.77 -19.86 7.51
N ALA A 136 8.60 -19.51 8.06
CA ALA A 136 8.39 -18.30 8.83
C ALA A 136 8.60 -18.57 10.33
N ASN A 137 9.54 -17.88 10.95
CA ASN A 137 9.79 -18.04 12.40
C ASN A 137 8.71 -17.35 13.25
N LYS A 138 8.18 -16.21 12.78
CA LYS A 138 7.17 -15.42 13.51
C LYS A 138 5.87 -15.31 12.74
N ALA A 139 5.90 -14.75 11.53
CA ALA A 139 4.73 -14.49 10.71
C ALA A 139 5.12 -14.33 9.24
N VAL A 140 4.12 -14.39 8.36
CA VAL A 140 4.18 -13.97 6.96
C VAL A 140 3.33 -12.71 6.81
N VAL A 141 3.89 -11.66 6.22
CA VAL A 141 3.15 -10.42 5.90
C VAL A 141 2.80 -10.45 4.41
N ALA A 142 1.51 -10.56 4.10
CA ALA A 142 1.02 -10.47 2.72
C ALA A 142 0.88 -8.99 2.33
N ALA A 143 1.80 -8.51 1.50
CA ALA A 143 1.83 -7.12 1.03
C ALA A 143 1.89 -7.03 -0.51
N ALA A 144 1.20 -7.95 -1.19
CA ALA A 144 1.27 -8.14 -2.64
C ALA A 144 0.38 -7.18 -3.47
N GLY A 145 -0.25 -6.21 -2.83
CA GLY A 145 -1.14 -5.25 -3.50
C GLY A 145 -2.51 -5.83 -3.84
N GLY A 146 -3.20 -5.18 -4.77
CA GLY A 146 -4.54 -5.54 -5.18
C GLY A 146 -4.60 -6.32 -6.49
N PHE A 147 -5.78 -6.36 -7.10
CA PHE A 147 -6.06 -7.16 -8.29
C PHE A 147 -6.54 -6.33 -9.51
N ALA A 148 -6.34 -5.02 -9.49
CA ALA A 148 -6.86 -4.13 -10.52
C ALA A 148 -6.23 -4.32 -11.92
N ALA A 149 -5.14 -5.08 -12.04
CA ALA A 149 -4.58 -5.52 -13.32
C ALA A 149 -5.01 -6.94 -13.73
N ASN A 150 -6.02 -7.52 -13.05
CA ASN A 150 -6.58 -8.82 -13.37
C ASN A 150 -8.06 -8.69 -13.74
N PRO A 151 -8.40 -8.49 -15.03
CA PRO A 151 -9.78 -8.32 -15.48
C PRO A 151 -10.69 -9.49 -15.11
N THR A 152 -10.17 -10.71 -15.14
CA THR A 152 -10.91 -11.91 -14.74
C THR A 152 -11.32 -11.83 -13.28
N MET A 153 -10.40 -11.46 -12.38
CA MET A 153 -10.71 -11.32 -10.96
C MET A 153 -11.67 -10.14 -10.70
N CYS A 154 -11.48 -9.02 -11.41
CA CYS A 154 -12.42 -7.89 -11.35
C CYS A 154 -13.84 -8.29 -11.76
N SER A 155 -13.98 -9.16 -12.76
CA SER A 155 -15.28 -9.59 -13.27
C SER A 155 -16.08 -10.45 -12.30
N TYR A 156 -15.46 -11.06 -11.29
CA TYR A 156 -16.18 -11.74 -10.19
C TYR A 156 -17.00 -10.76 -9.35
N PHE A 157 -16.53 -9.51 -9.24
CA PHE A 157 -17.23 -8.48 -8.47
C PHE A 157 -18.20 -7.68 -9.35
N ASP A 158 -17.83 -7.44 -10.61
CA ASP A 158 -18.68 -6.78 -11.59
C ASP A 158 -18.38 -7.28 -13.01
N PRO A 159 -19.29 -8.07 -13.62
CA PRO A 159 -19.08 -8.61 -14.97
C PRO A 159 -18.84 -7.55 -16.05
N ARG A 160 -19.26 -6.31 -15.85
CA ARG A 160 -19.04 -5.19 -16.79
C ARG A 160 -17.57 -4.83 -16.92
N LEU A 161 -16.76 -5.13 -15.89
CA LEU A 161 -15.32 -4.82 -15.85
C LEU A 161 -14.49 -5.71 -16.78
N THR A 162 -15.03 -6.82 -17.28
CA THR A 162 -14.33 -7.76 -18.17
C THR A 162 -13.79 -7.09 -19.45
N LYS A 163 -14.48 -6.04 -19.92
CA LYS A 163 -14.14 -5.33 -21.17
C LYS A 163 -13.34 -4.05 -20.97
N LEU A 164 -13.02 -3.70 -19.72
CA LEU A 164 -12.28 -2.49 -19.42
C LEU A 164 -10.78 -2.75 -19.40
N ASN A 165 -10.03 -1.84 -20.00
CA ASN A 165 -8.60 -1.78 -19.85
C ASN A 165 -8.23 -1.13 -18.51
N THR A 166 -7.04 -1.44 -18.02
CA THR A 166 -6.52 -0.85 -16.78
C THR A 166 -5.23 -0.08 -17.02
N THR A 167 -5.06 1.03 -16.32
CA THR A 167 -3.80 1.78 -16.23
C THR A 167 -3.01 1.41 -14.98
N ASN A 168 -3.49 0.43 -14.21
CA ASN A 168 -2.81 -0.03 -13.00
C ASN A 168 -1.49 -0.75 -13.33
N GLN A 169 -0.64 -0.81 -12.33
CA GLN A 169 0.63 -1.50 -12.41
C GLN A 169 0.38 -2.99 -12.74
N PRO A 170 1.06 -3.57 -13.75
CA PRO A 170 0.78 -4.93 -14.24
C PRO A 170 0.91 -6.04 -13.19
N GLY A 171 1.68 -5.81 -12.11
CA GLY A 171 1.81 -6.75 -11.01
C GLY A 171 0.62 -6.77 -10.03
N SER A 172 -0.39 -5.91 -10.19
CA SER A 172 -1.61 -5.91 -9.36
C SER A 172 -2.56 -7.02 -9.78
N THR A 173 -2.13 -8.27 -9.66
CA THR A 173 -2.80 -9.48 -10.18
C THR A 173 -3.68 -10.19 -9.16
N GLY A 174 -3.59 -9.80 -7.87
CA GLY A 174 -4.38 -10.40 -6.80
C GLY A 174 -3.97 -11.83 -6.43
N GLU A 175 -2.78 -12.26 -6.77
CA GLU A 175 -2.34 -13.64 -6.58
C GLU A 175 -2.42 -14.11 -5.12
N VAL A 176 -2.07 -13.23 -4.17
CA VAL A 176 -2.12 -13.55 -2.73
C VAL A 176 -3.54 -13.66 -2.18
N LEU A 177 -4.54 -13.09 -2.85
CA LEU A 177 -5.95 -13.19 -2.42
C LEU A 177 -6.58 -14.55 -2.74
N LYS A 178 -5.81 -15.46 -3.36
CA LYS A 178 -6.25 -16.83 -3.68
C LYS A 178 -5.88 -17.84 -2.58
N TYR A 179 -5.09 -17.44 -1.59
CA TYR A 179 -4.57 -18.28 -0.53
C TYR A 179 -5.17 -17.87 0.85
#